data_923f3f68d9a0bff48aab5d95538dadf7
#
_entry.id   923f3f68d9a0bff48aab5d95538dadf7
#
_cell.length_a   1.000
_cell.length_b   1.000
_cell.length_c   1.000
_cell.angle_alpha   90.00
_cell.angle_beta   90.00
_cell.angle_gamma   90.00
#
_symmetry.space_group_name_H-M   'P 1'
#
loop_
_entity.id
_entity.type
_entity.pdbx_description
1 polymer ?
#
loop_
_entity_poly.entity_id
_entity_poly.type
_entity_poly.pdbx_seq_one_letter_code
_entity_poly.pdbx_strand_id
1 'polypeptide(L)'
;LDDFRAESAEHVRALNALLAGRGACLMPTAMHPWMDPFTNTRLWPHGNNEIYDAFNAIFDCRGHGWSNLQSVHLNLPFANDEEFARVPAAIRILMPIMPALAASSPIMELKTTGILDNRMEVYRTNSSRIPLVTGLVIPEPVFSAEDYQRSILQRLYHEIAPHDPEGILQEEWLNARGAIARFERNTIEVRVLDVQECPAADLA
;
A
#
# COMPACT_ATOMS: atom_id res chain seq x y z
N LEU A 1 11.51 -12.98 -15.94
CA LEU A 1 11.17 -11.55 -15.82
C LEU A 1 10.83 -10.95 -17.20
N ASP A 2 11.53 -11.28 -18.27
CA ASP A 2 11.29 -10.68 -19.60
C ASP A 2 9.89 -11.01 -20.15
N ASP A 3 9.41 -12.24 -19.98
CA ASP A 3 8.05 -12.62 -20.36
C ASP A 3 7.02 -11.85 -19.57
N PHE A 4 7.20 -11.75 -18.25
CA PHE A 4 6.30 -10.98 -17.37
C PHE A 4 6.28 -9.50 -17.73
N ARG A 5 7.43 -8.92 -18.10
CA ARG A 5 7.54 -7.53 -18.56
C ARG A 5 6.74 -7.32 -19.86
N ALA A 6 6.87 -8.22 -20.80
CA ALA A 6 6.16 -8.14 -22.08
C ALA A 6 4.64 -8.28 -21.90
N GLU A 7 4.20 -9.27 -21.13
CA GLU A 7 2.78 -9.51 -20.82
C GLU A 7 2.15 -8.33 -20.08
N SER A 8 2.83 -7.79 -19.07
CA SER A 8 2.34 -6.63 -18.32
C SER A 8 2.18 -5.40 -19.22
N ALA A 9 3.14 -5.15 -20.11
CA ALA A 9 3.05 -4.06 -21.07
C ALA A 9 1.90 -4.26 -22.07
N GLU A 10 1.62 -5.51 -22.47
CA GLU A 10 0.47 -5.83 -23.33
C GLU A 10 -0.85 -5.61 -22.59
N HIS A 11 -0.98 -6.02 -21.34
CA HIS A 11 -2.17 -5.76 -20.53
C HIS A 11 -2.45 -4.26 -20.38
N VAL A 12 -1.43 -3.44 -20.13
CA VAL A 12 -1.60 -1.98 -20.06
C VAL A 12 -2.10 -1.41 -21.38
N ARG A 13 -1.55 -1.88 -22.53
CA ARG A 13 -2.03 -1.46 -23.86
C ARG A 13 -3.47 -1.88 -24.12
N ALA A 14 -3.83 -3.11 -23.78
CA ALA A 14 -5.19 -3.62 -23.94
C ALA A 14 -6.20 -2.84 -23.09
N LEU A 15 -5.87 -2.56 -21.83
CA LEU A 15 -6.71 -1.74 -20.95
C LEU A 15 -6.87 -0.32 -21.49
N ASN A 16 -5.80 0.33 -21.95
CA ASN A 16 -5.89 1.66 -22.54
C ASN A 16 -6.73 1.67 -23.83
N ALA A 17 -6.66 0.61 -24.65
CA ALA A 17 -7.53 0.49 -25.81
C ALA A 17 -9.02 0.40 -25.45
N LEU A 18 -9.37 -0.31 -24.37
CA LEU A 18 -10.74 -0.37 -23.85
C LEU A 18 -11.20 0.96 -23.27
N LEU A 19 -10.32 1.66 -22.57
CA LEU A 19 -10.61 2.94 -21.92
C LEU A 19 -10.74 4.09 -22.94
N ALA A 20 -10.02 4.02 -24.06
CA ALA A 20 -10.02 5.06 -25.10
C ALA A 20 -11.44 5.38 -25.60
N GLY A 21 -12.30 4.37 -25.75
CA GLY A 21 -13.71 4.53 -26.14
C GLY A 21 -14.55 5.32 -25.12
N ARG A 22 -14.01 5.55 -23.92
CA ARG A 22 -14.64 6.33 -22.83
C ARG A 22 -13.91 7.65 -22.55
N GLY A 23 -12.92 8.00 -23.38
CA GLY A 23 -12.10 9.19 -23.16
C GLY A 23 -11.21 9.11 -21.94
N ALA A 24 -10.82 7.88 -21.51
CA ALA A 24 -10.01 7.63 -20.33
C ALA A 24 -8.73 6.86 -20.70
N CYS A 25 -7.73 6.92 -19.83
CA CYS A 25 -6.51 6.12 -19.93
C CYS A 25 -5.97 5.83 -18.52
N LEU A 26 -5.13 4.81 -18.40
CA LEU A 26 -4.34 4.59 -17.21
C LEU A 26 -3.32 5.73 -17.06
N MET A 27 -3.08 6.15 -15.84
CA MET A 27 -2.11 7.18 -15.52
C MET A 27 -0.89 6.55 -14.84
N PRO A 28 0.30 6.78 -15.38
CA PRO A 28 1.53 6.23 -14.84
C PRO A 28 2.12 7.18 -13.79
N THR A 29 1.69 7.14 -12.60
CA THR A 29 2.35 7.76 -11.43
C THR A 29 1.79 7.19 -10.14
N ALA A 30 2.52 7.32 -9.05
CA ALA A 30 2.07 6.84 -7.74
C ALA A 30 1.01 7.74 -7.10
N MET A 31 0.79 8.94 -7.63
CA MET A 31 -0.31 9.83 -7.26
C MET A 31 -0.84 10.56 -8.49
N HIS A 32 -2.15 10.66 -8.59
CA HIS A 32 -2.79 11.49 -9.63
C HIS A 32 -2.48 12.97 -9.35
N PRO A 33 -1.76 13.66 -10.26
CA PRO A 33 -1.14 14.94 -9.95
C PRO A 33 -2.10 16.11 -9.73
N TRP A 34 -3.35 16.01 -10.15
CA TRP A 34 -4.36 17.08 -9.99
C TRP A 34 -5.68 16.61 -9.36
N MET A 35 -5.72 15.41 -8.78
CA MET A 35 -6.89 14.97 -8.05
C MET A 35 -7.12 15.84 -6.81
N ASP A 36 -8.34 16.29 -6.61
CA ASP A 36 -8.84 16.81 -5.35
C ASP A 36 -9.58 15.70 -4.60
N PRO A 37 -8.98 15.09 -3.56
CA PRO A 37 -9.59 13.97 -2.87
C PRO A 37 -10.88 14.35 -2.14
N PHE A 38 -11.06 15.59 -1.72
CA PHE A 38 -12.26 16.03 -1.02
C PHE A 38 -13.50 16.05 -1.92
N THR A 39 -13.31 16.31 -3.20
CA THR A 39 -14.40 16.37 -4.19
C THR A 39 -14.48 15.11 -5.06
N ASN A 40 -13.35 14.46 -5.35
CA ASN A 40 -13.27 13.36 -6.30
C ASN A 40 -13.41 11.97 -5.66
N THR A 41 -13.10 11.81 -4.37
CA THR A 41 -13.19 10.50 -3.70
C THR A 41 -14.61 9.96 -3.74
N ARG A 42 -14.70 8.67 -4.10
CA ARG A 42 -15.92 7.86 -3.99
C ARG A 42 -15.56 6.54 -3.34
N LEU A 43 -16.30 6.17 -2.31
CA LEU A 43 -16.14 4.85 -1.71
C LEU A 43 -16.56 3.77 -2.71
N TRP A 44 -15.93 2.62 -2.62
CA TRP A 44 -16.25 1.47 -3.46
C TRP A 44 -17.68 0.98 -3.18
N PRO A 45 -18.60 1.01 -4.19
CA PRO A 45 -20.02 0.75 -3.95
C PRO A 45 -20.42 -0.70 -4.21
N HIS A 46 -19.45 -1.61 -4.37
CA HIS A 46 -19.70 -3.00 -4.74
C HIS A 46 -19.38 -3.96 -3.60
N GLY A 47 -19.14 -5.25 -3.89
CA GLY A 47 -18.79 -6.25 -2.87
C GLY A 47 -17.64 -5.80 -1.96
N ASN A 48 -17.75 -6.14 -0.68
CA ASN A 48 -16.84 -5.71 0.41
C ASN A 48 -16.92 -4.19 0.72
N ASN A 49 -17.99 -3.50 0.36
CA ASN A 49 -18.18 -2.09 0.68
C ASN A 49 -18.19 -1.82 2.19
N GLU A 50 -18.61 -2.79 3.00
CA GLU A 50 -18.58 -2.72 4.46
C GLU A 50 -17.18 -2.42 5.04
N ILE A 51 -16.13 -2.93 4.39
CA ILE A 51 -14.74 -2.66 4.76
C ILE A 51 -14.40 -1.18 4.53
N TYR A 52 -14.76 -0.64 3.36
CA TYR A 52 -14.51 0.76 3.02
C TYR A 52 -15.36 1.71 3.86
N ASP A 53 -16.58 1.33 4.19
CA ASP A 53 -17.46 2.10 5.09
C ASP A 53 -16.88 2.15 6.50
N ALA A 54 -16.36 1.04 7.02
CA ALA A 54 -15.70 0.96 8.31
C ALA A 54 -14.43 1.84 8.34
N PHE A 55 -13.57 1.76 7.32
CA PHE A 55 -12.41 2.64 7.19
C PHE A 55 -12.82 4.12 7.13
N ASN A 56 -13.84 4.45 6.36
CA ASN A 56 -14.31 5.82 6.21
C ASN A 56 -14.87 6.37 7.53
N ALA A 57 -15.59 5.57 8.30
CA ALA A 57 -16.11 5.97 9.62
C ALA A 57 -14.99 6.30 10.61
N ILE A 58 -13.85 5.59 10.51
CA ILE A 58 -12.72 5.79 11.41
C ILE A 58 -11.82 6.93 10.92
N PHE A 59 -11.41 6.93 9.65
CA PHE A 59 -10.30 7.73 9.15
C PHE A 59 -10.73 8.89 8.24
N ASP A 60 -11.98 9.00 7.83
CA ASP A 60 -12.46 9.90 6.79
C ASP A 60 -11.66 9.74 5.49
N CYS A 61 -12.09 8.82 4.62
CA CYS A 61 -11.36 8.46 3.41
C CYS A 61 -11.26 9.57 2.34
N ARG A 62 -11.76 10.77 2.62
CA ARG A 62 -11.63 11.95 1.75
C ARG A 62 -10.26 12.61 1.94
N GLY A 63 -9.22 11.91 1.57
CA GLY A 63 -7.84 12.36 1.63
C GLY A 63 -6.97 11.61 0.63
N HIS A 64 -5.83 12.17 0.25
CA HIS A 64 -4.91 11.54 -0.69
C HIS A 64 -4.52 10.13 -0.26
N GLY A 65 -4.32 9.90 1.03
CA GLY A 65 -3.87 8.63 1.57
C GLY A 65 -4.82 7.46 1.35
N TRP A 66 -6.10 7.71 1.19
CA TRP A 66 -7.11 6.68 1.00
C TRP A 66 -7.62 6.56 -0.44
N SER A 67 -7.42 7.59 -1.27
CA SER A 67 -8.03 7.67 -2.59
C SER A 67 -7.06 7.94 -3.74
N ASN A 68 -5.82 8.29 -3.45
CA ASN A 68 -4.86 8.74 -4.45
C ASN A 68 -3.45 8.18 -4.28
N LEU A 69 -3.28 7.04 -3.64
CA LEU A 69 -1.98 6.38 -3.51
C LEU A 69 -1.96 5.10 -4.35
N GLN A 70 -0.98 5.00 -5.24
CA GLN A 70 -0.76 3.85 -6.12
C GLN A 70 0.63 3.30 -5.89
N SER A 71 0.72 2.00 -5.62
CA SER A 71 1.99 1.33 -5.30
C SER A 71 2.14 0.03 -6.06
N VAL A 72 3.38 -0.37 -6.28
CA VAL A 72 3.73 -1.74 -6.59
C VAL A 72 3.94 -2.50 -5.29
N HIS A 73 3.30 -3.65 -5.14
CA HIS A 73 3.53 -4.54 -4.01
C HIS A 73 4.38 -5.73 -4.43
N LEU A 74 5.44 -5.95 -3.69
CA LEU A 74 6.31 -7.11 -3.87
C LEU A 74 6.01 -8.13 -2.79
N ASN A 75 5.56 -9.32 -3.18
CA ASN A 75 5.29 -10.42 -2.27
C ASN A 75 6.45 -11.42 -2.32
N LEU A 76 7.23 -11.50 -1.25
CA LEU A 76 8.37 -12.41 -1.10
C LEU A 76 7.93 -13.62 -0.29
N PRO A 77 7.95 -14.84 -0.86
CA PRO A 77 7.48 -16.03 -0.17
C PRO A 77 8.44 -16.46 0.94
N PHE A 78 7.90 -17.12 1.95
CA PHE A 78 8.65 -17.88 2.96
C PHE A 78 8.01 -19.26 3.14
N ALA A 79 8.83 -20.28 3.32
CA ALA A 79 8.38 -21.66 3.43
C ALA A 79 8.33 -22.17 4.89
N ASN A 80 9.01 -21.50 5.81
CA ASN A 80 9.15 -21.93 7.22
C ASN A 80 9.56 -20.75 8.11
N ASP A 81 9.65 -21.00 9.41
CA ASP A 81 9.98 -19.98 10.41
C ASP A 81 11.40 -19.42 10.26
N GLU A 82 12.35 -20.19 9.76
CA GLU A 82 13.70 -19.70 9.50
C GLU A 82 13.71 -18.67 8.38
N GLU A 83 13.03 -18.94 7.28
CA GLU A 83 12.87 -17.99 6.19
C GLU A 83 12.03 -16.79 6.62
N PHE A 84 10.95 -17.01 7.40
CA PHE A 84 10.20 -15.91 8.00
C PHE A 84 11.08 -15.00 8.85
N ALA A 85 12.04 -15.52 9.60
CA ALA A 85 12.95 -14.70 10.38
C ALA A 85 13.92 -13.88 9.51
N ARG A 86 14.38 -14.44 8.40
CA ARG A 86 15.41 -13.84 7.53
C ARG A 86 14.85 -12.80 6.55
N VAL A 87 13.69 -13.08 5.96
CA VAL A 87 13.09 -12.19 4.93
C VAL A 87 12.73 -10.82 5.51
N PRO A 88 11.98 -10.68 6.61
CA PRO A 88 11.72 -9.38 7.23
C PRO A 88 12.98 -8.67 7.71
N ALA A 89 13.99 -9.42 8.20
CA ALA A 89 15.26 -8.82 8.62
C ALA A 89 15.98 -8.16 7.46
N ALA A 90 16.05 -8.81 6.30
CA ALA A 90 16.65 -8.27 5.08
C ALA A 90 15.86 -7.04 4.55
N ILE A 91 14.53 -7.16 4.50
CA ILE A 91 13.66 -6.06 4.07
C ILE A 91 13.85 -4.82 4.94
N ARG A 92 13.95 -4.97 6.27
CA ARG A 92 14.16 -3.85 7.19
C ARG A 92 15.43 -3.07 6.89
N ILE A 93 16.50 -3.73 6.43
CA ILE A 93 17.77 -3.08 6.06
C ILE A 93 17.61 -2.29 4.74
N LEU A 94 16.84 -2.83 3.80
CA LEU A 94 16.64 -2.22 2.47
C LEU A 94 15.55 -1.14 2.46
N MET A 95 14.59 -1.23 3.38
CA MET A 95 13.41 -0.37 3.37
C MET A 95 13.69 1.13 3.38
N PRO A 96 14.70 1.67 4.08
CA PRO A 96 15.01 3.09 4.00
C PRO A 96 15.46 3.57 2.62
N ILE A 97 15.91 2.66 1.76
CA ILE A 97 16.42 2.98 0.41
C ILE A 97 15.34 2.81 -0.65
N MET A 98 14.44 1.84 -0.46
CA MET A 98 13.40 1.49 -1.44
C MET A 98 12.55 2.67 -1.92
N PRO A 99 12.00 3.54 -1.04
CA PRO A 99 11.22 4.69 -1.49
C PRO A 99 12.04 5.68 -2.32
N ALA A 100 13.32 5.85 -1.98
CA ALA A 100 14.19 6.76 -2.73
C ALA A 100 14.49 6.26 -4.15
N LEU A 101 14.56 4.93 -4.33
CA LEU A 101 14.76 4.31 -5.65
C LEU A 101 13.51 4.35 -6.50
N ALA A 102 12.34 4.21 -5.87
CA ALA A 102 11.05 4.10 -6.55
C ALA A 102 10.25 5.40 -6.61
N ALA A 103 10.75 6.51 -6.08
CA ALA A 103 10.03 7.78 -6.00
C ALA A 103 9.53 8.26 -7.37
N SER A 104 8.21 8.36 -7.56
CA SER A 104 7.58 8.80 -8.81
C SER A 104 6.34 9.69 -8.60
N SER A 105 6.23 10.34 -7.46
CA SER A 105 5.07 11.18 -7.11
C SER A 105 5.44 12.63 -6.73
N PRO A 106 6.15 13.39 -7.61
CA PRO A 106 6.65 14.73 -7.26
C PRO A 106 5.60 15.84 -7.34
N ILE A 107 4.42 15.55 -7.87
CA ILE A 107 3.36 16.54 -8.08
C ILE A 107 2.12 16.13 -7.28
N MET A 108 1.59 17.06 -6.50
CA MET A 108 0.33 16.91 -5.77
C MET A 108 -0.46 18.22 -5.88
N GLU A 109 -1.77 18.13 -6.14
CA GLU A 109 -2.66 19.29 -6.29
C GLU A 109 -2.14 20.35 -7.30
N LEU A 110 -1.66 19.89 -8.45
CA LEU A 110 -1.09 20.73 -9.53
C LEU A 110 0.20 21.47 -9.15
N LYS A 111 0.86 21.08 -8.07
CA LYS A 111 2.06 21.76 -7.57
C LYS A 111 3.22 20.78 -7.44
N THR A 112 4.41 21.21 -7.81
CA THR A 112 5.65 20.56 -7.39
C THR A 112 5.89 20.90 -5.93
N THR A 113 5.93 19.88 -5.08
CA THR A 113 6.04 20.06 -3.61
C THR A 113 7.48 20.20 -3.13
N GLY A 114 8.45 19.87 -3.98
CA GLY A 114 9.86 19.72 -3.59
C GLY A 114 10.19 18.33 -3.01
N ILE A 115 9.20 17.45 -2.91
CA ILE A 115 9.34 16.06 -2.47
C ILE A 115 9.16 15.15 -3.68
N LEU A 116 10.04 14.18 -3.89
CA LEU A 116 9.95 13.23 -5.01
C LEU A 116 8.94 12.11 -4.75
N ASP A 117 8.74 11.76 -3.49
CA ASP A 117 7.83 10.72 -3.02
C ASP A 117 6.76 11.32 -2.09
N ASN A 118 5.80 12.04 -2.66
CA ASN A 118 4.65 12.56 -1.92
C ASN A 118 3.75 11.43 -1.43
N ARG A 119 3.69 10.30 -2.13
CA ARG A 119 2.92 9.14 -1.72
C ARG A 119 3.33 8.65 -0.34
N MET A 120 4.63 8.47 -0.10
CA MET A 120 5.12 8.02 1.21
C MET A 120 4.99 9.08 2.30
N GLU A 121 5.10 10.36 1.93
CA GLU A 121 4.85 11.45 2.88
C GLU A 121 3.39 11.43 3.38
N VAL A 122 2.43 11.20 2.48
CA VAL A 122 1.02 11.05 2.82
C VAL A 122 0.79 9.71 3.55
N TYR A 123 1.38 8.62 3.07
CA TYR A 123 1.21 7.27 3.61
C TYR A 123 1.54 7.19 5.11
N ARG A 124 2.66 7.75 5.54
CA ARG A 124 3.12 7.69 6.94
C ARG A 124 2.18 8.36 7.94
N THR A 125 1.32 9.27 7.47
CA THR A 125 0.38 10.03 8.31
C THR A 125 -1.08 9.66 8.08
N ASN A 126 -1.36 8.80 7.10
CA ASN A 126 -2.71 8.46 6.66
C ASN A 126 -3.60 7.89 7.79
N SER A 127 -3.01 7.10 8.66
CA SER A 127 -3.71 6.47 9.80
C SER A 127 -3.48 7.20 11.13
N SER A 128 -3.22 8.51 11.10
CA SER A 128 -2.85 9.30 12.30
C SER A 128 -3.88 9.27 13.42
N ARG A 129 -5.14 8.98 13.14
CA ARG A 129 -6.18 8.77 14.18
C ARG A 129 -5.91 7.53 15.04
N ILE A 130 -5.33 6.48 14.45
CA ILE A 130 -4.87 5.27 15.14
C ILE A 130 -3.44 4.97 14.63
N PRO A 131 -2.43 5.65 15.22
CA PRO A 131 -1.05 5.61 14.68
C PRO A 131 -0.45 4.20 14.61
N LEU A 132 -0.93 3.28 15.45
CA LEU A 132 -0.44 1.90 15.47
C LEU A 132 -0.71 1.16 14.14
N VAL A 133 -1.71 1.59 13.36
CA VAL A 133 -2.01 1.00 12.04
C VAL A 133 -0.82 1.10 11.09
N THR A 134 -0.17 2.24 11.03
CA THR A 134 1.01 2.47 10.18
C THR A 134 2.33 2.24 10.96
N GLY A 135 2.32 2.43 12.27
CA GLY A 135 3.53 2.40 13.09
C GLY A 135 4.54 3.45 12.61
N LEU A 136 5.80 3.07 12.53
CA LEU A 136 6.87 3.91 12.00
C LEU A 136 7.14 3.67 10.50
N VAL A 137 6.25 3.01 9.79
CA VAL A 137 6.40 2.49 8.42
C VAL A 137 7.40 1.33 8.37
N ILE A 138 8.63 1.53 8.84
CA ILE A 138 9.62 0.43 9.01
C ILE A 138 9.09 -0.52 10.09
N PRO A 139 8.85 -1.81 9.78
CA PRO A 139 8.29 -2.76 10.74
C PRO A 139 9.20 -2.93 11.95
N GLU A 140 8.65 -3.31 13.07
CA GLU A 140 9.38 -3.70 14.27
C GLU A 140 10.26 -4.93 14.02
N PRO A 141 11.35 -5.10 14.76
CA PRO A 141 12.25 -6.25 14.63
C PRO A 141 11.63 -7.52 15.23
N VAL A 142 10.67 -8.10 14.54
CA VAL A 142 9.98 -9.34 14.93
C VAL A 142 10.34 -10.42 13.92
N PHE A 143 10.84 -11.55 14.41
CA PHE A 143 11.47 -12.59 13.59
C PHE A 143 10.88 -13.99 13.81
N SER A 144 9.71 -14.09 14.43
CA SER A 144 8.91 -15.33 14.48
C SER A 144 7.45 -15.03 14.18
N ALA A 145 6.73 -16.00 13.62
CA ALA A 145 5.30 -15.87 13.35
C ALA A 145 4.50 -15.63 14.63
N GLU A 146 4.84 -16.32 15.72
CA GLU A 146 4.18 -16.18 17.02
C GLU A 146 4.37 -14.76 17.60
N ASP A 147 5.60 -14.24 17.57
CA ASP A 147 5.88 -12.89 18.04
C ASP A 147 5.21 -11.84 17.18
N TYR A 148 5.11 -12.06 15.87
CA TYR A 148 4.41 -11.16 14.96
C TYR A 148 2.92 -11.11 15.29
N GLN A 149 2.28 -12.25 15.47
CA GLN A 149 0.88 -12.32 15.88
C GLN A 149 0.65 -11.57 17.18
N ARG A 150 1.49 -11.82 18.21
CA ARG A 150 1.34 -11.23 19.53
C ARG A 150 1.69 -9.73 19.57
N SER A 151 2.83 -9.36 18.98
CA SER A 151 3.41 -8.02 19.15
C SER A 151 2.89 -7.01 18.15
N ILE A 152 2.38 -7.45 17.02
CA ILE A 152 1.87 -6.58 15.95
C ILE A 152 0.37 -6.77 15.78
N LEU A 153 -0.11 -7.92 15.34
CA LEU A 153 -1.51 -8.08 14.94
C LEU A 153 -2.47 -8.00 16.14
N GLN A 154 -2.22 -8.71 17.22
CA GLN A 154 -3.10 -8.67 18.39
C GLN A 154 -3.16 -7.27 19.01
N ARG A 155 -2.03 -6.56 19.04
CA ARG A 155 -2.01 -5.18 19.53
C ARG A 155 -2.79 -4.25 18.62
N LEU A 156 -2.66 -4.43 17.32
CA LEU A 156 -3.37 -3.67 16.30
C LEU A 156 -4.89 -3.90 16.40
N TYR A 157 -5.30 -5.16 16.53
CA TYR A 157 -6.72 -5.54 16.69
C TYR A 157 -7.30 -5.01 17.99
N HIS A 158 -6.53 -5.04 19.07
CA HIS A 158 -6.95 -4.43 20.33
C HIS A 158 -7.14 -2.91 20.24
N GLU A 159 -6.25 -2.22 19.53
CA GLU A 159 -6.32 -0.77 19.36
C GLU A 159 -7.47 -0.34 18.45
N ILE A 160 -7.79 -1.12 17.39
CA ILE A 160 -8.91 -0.80 16.49
C ILE A 160 -10.27 -1.18 17.08
N ALA A 161 -10.36 -2.19 17.95
CA ALA A 161 -11.62 -2.76 18.43
C ALA A 161 -12.64 -1.72 18.97
N PRO A 162 -12.27 -0.66 19.70
CA PRO A 162 -13.22 0.37 20.12
C PRO A 162 -13.88 1.13 18.96
N HIS A 163 -13.29 1.10 17.78
CA HIS A 163 -13.74 1.78 16.58
C HIS A 163 -14.35 0.83 15.54
N ASP A 164 -14.17 -0.47 15.74
CA ASP A 164 -14.60 -1.56 14.87
C ASP A 164 -15.37 -2.60 15.69
N PRO A 165 -16.59 -2.26 16.17
CA PRO A 165 -17.35 -3.13 17.06
C PRO A 165 -17.81 -4.45 16.42
N GLU A 166 -17.87 -4.51 15.09
CA GLU A 166 -18.21 -5.72 14.35
C GLU A 166 -16.98 -6.57 13.98
N GLY A 167 -15.77 -6.07 14.23
CA GLY A 167 -14.51 -6.78 13.96
C GLY A 167 -14.20 -6.94 12.48
N ILE A 168 -14.77 -6.10 11.61
CA ILE A 168 -14.59 -6.17 10.14
C ILE A 168 -13.15 -5.91 9.73
N LEU A 169 -12.45 -5.04 10.49
CA LEU A 169 -11.08 -4.60 10.17
C LEU A 169 -9.99 -5.41 10.88
N GLN A 170 -10.33 -6.41 11.69
CA GLN A 170 -9.36 -7.20 12.45
C GLN A 170 -8.71 -8.28 11.57
N GLU A 171 -8.05 -7.86 10.52
CA GLU A 171 -7.41 -8.69 9.50
C GLU A 171 -5.95 -8.28 9.28
N GLU A 172 -5.14 -9.17 8.71
CA GLU A 172 -3.70 -8.92 8.45
C GLU A 172 -3.46 -7.63 7.63
N TRP A 173 -4.35 -7.34 6.71
CA TRP A 173 -4.25 -6.18 5.81
C TRP A 173 -4.55 -4.84 6.50
N LEU A 174 -5.11 -4.82 7.71
CA LEU A 174 -5.20 -3.60 8.51
C LEU A 174 -3.81 -3.03 8.83
N ASN A 175 -2.82 -3.91 8.97
CA ASN A 175 -1.44 -3.50 9.19
C ASN A 175 -0.91 -2.73 7.98
N ALA A 176 -0.70 -1.42 8.14
CA ALA A 176 -0.20 -0.53 7.11
C ALA A 176 1.28 -0.17 7.28
N ARG A 177 2.08 -1.04 7.85
CA ARG A 177 3.54 -0.90 7.81
C ARG A 177 4.06 -1.06 6.38
N GLY A 178 5.23 -0.58 6.10
CA GLY A 178 5.84 -0.64 4.75
C GLY A 178 6.18 -2.05 4.26
N ALA A 179 6.24 -3.02 5.17
CA ALA A 179 6.22 -4.46 4.86
C ALA A 179 5.40 -5.18 5.92
N ILE A 180 4.55 -6.11 5.49
CA ILE A 180 3.66 -6.86 6.36
C ILE A 180 3.72 -8.36 6.07
N ALA A 181 3.53 -9.18 7.10
CA ALA A 181 3.32 -10.61 6.91
C ALA A 181 1.89 -10.85 6.39
N ARG A 182 1.79 -11.70 5.38
CA ARG A 182 0.54 -12.24 4.85
C ARG A 182 0.58 -13.75 5.03
N PHE A 183 0.18 -14.20 6.21
CA PHE A 183 0.24 -15.63 6.57
C PHE A 183 -0.69 -16.47 5.69
N GLU A 184 -1.82 -15.94 5.28
CA GLU A 184 -2.73 -16.61 4.33
C GLU A 184 -2.08 -16.98 2.99
N ARG A 185 -0.99 -16.29 2.62
CA ARG A 185 -0.24 -16.45 1.36
C ARG A 185 1.18 -16.94 1.58
N ASN A 186 1.62 -17.06 2.83
CA ASN A 186 3.02 -17.33 3.20
C ASN A 186 3.99 -16.35 2.53
N THR A 187 3.68 -15.05 2.58
CA THR A 187 4.53 -14.01 1.98
C THR A 187 4.76 -12.84 2.94
N ILE A 188 5.87 -12.13 2.73
CA ILE A 188 6.05 -10.78 3.24
C ILE A 188 5.76 -9.82 2.08
N GLU A 189 4.77 -8.97 2.26
CA GLU A 189 4.32 -7.99 1.27
C GLU A 189 4.98 -6.64 1.54
N VAL A 190 5.87 -6.21 0.63
CA VAL A 190 6.49 -4.87 0.64
C VAL A 190 5.56 -3.89 -0.06
N ARG A 191 5.34 -2.70 0.53
CA ARG A 191 4.34 -1.71 0.08
C ARG A 191 4.88 -0.32 -0.22
N VAL A 192 6.17 -0.10 0.01
CA VAL A 192 6.77 1.25 -0.05
C VAL A 192 7.22 1.69 -1.44
N LEU A 193 6.99 0.88 -2.47
CA LEU A 193 7.40 1.18 -3.83
C LEU A 193 6.30 1.96 -4.56
N ASP A 194 6.64 3.13 -5.08
CA ASP A 194 5.78 3.88 -5.99
C ASP A 194 5.63 3.13 -7.32
N VAL A 195 4.42 3.16 -7.91
CA VAL A 195 4.25 2.67 -9.29
C VAL A 195 5.00 3.59 -10.25
N GLN A 196 5.71 3.00 -11.21
CA GLN A 196 6.49 3.74 -12.19
C GLN A 196 5.67 4.04 -13.47
N GLU A 197 6.27 4.76 -14.39
CA GLU A 197 5.66 5.16 -15.65
C GLU A 197 5.34 4.01 -16.61
N CYS A 198 5.90 2.84 -16.38
CA CYS A 198 5.58 1.63 -17.14
C CYS A 198 6.02 0.36 -16.38
N PRO A 199 5.42 -0.81 -16.69
CA PRO A 199 5.77 -2.07 -16.04
C PRO A 199 7.26 -2.46 -16.15
N ALA A 200 7.94 -1.99 -17.19
CA ALA A 200 9.37 -2.26 -17.35
C ALA A 200 10.22 -1.51 -16.31
N ALA A 201 9.80 -0.32 -15.91
CA ALA A 201 10.45 0.44 -14.86
C ALA A 201 10.10 -0.10 -13.45
N ASP A 202 8.89 -0.61 -13.25
CA ASP A 202 8.50 -1.31 -12.01
C ASP A 202 9.36 -2.55 -11.74
N LEU A 203 9.89 -3.17 -12.80
CA LEU A 203 10.67 -4.42 -12.73
C LEU A 203 12.19 -4.20 -12.78
N ALA A 204 12.63 -2.96 -12.88
CA ALA A 204 14.05 -2.62 -12.95
C ALA A 204 14.68 -2.50 -11.56
#